data_5fd2ba5b5a24527e753a2590f28e34e3
#
_entry.id   5fd2ba5b5a24527e753a2590f28e34e3
#
_cell.length_a   1.000
_cell.length_b   1.000
_cell.length_c   1.000
_cell.angle_alpha   90.00
_cell.angle_beta   90.00
_cell.angle_gamma   90.00
#
_symmetry.space_group_name_H-M   'P 1'
#
loop_
_entity.id
_entity.type
_entity.pdbx_description
1 polymer ?
#
loop_
_entity_poly.entity_id
_entity_poly.type
_entity_poly.pdbx_seq_one_letter_code
_entity_poly.pdbx_strand_id
1 'polypeptide(L)'
;LSAGDVFGLTPLPIFDCSAETLVASNVIAYDRASVENSPELLRRLSAHVHAQLCALHEHAVLLGRKSALERVATFVMHCVPGRGGFECAGPRAGGDSAIVRLGMTRQEIADYLGLTLETVSRAFSELRRRGIIAIDKQEEVRVHDVCRMCQLTGAH
;
A
#
# COMPACT_ATOMS: atom_id res chain seq x y z
N LEU A 1 -0.03 5.02 -5.63
CA LEU A 1 1.32 4.91 -6.21
C LEU A 1 2.36 5.04 -5.11
N SER A 2 3.44 4.31 -5.22
CA SER A 2 4.57 4.28 -4.30
C SER A 2 5.87 4.70 -5.01
N ALA A 3 6.95 4.87 -4.27
CA ALA A 3 8.25 5.17 -4.86
C ALA A 3 8.68 4.05 -5.84
N GLY A 4 9.01 4.46 -7.06
CA GLY A 4 9.37 3.54 -8.15
C GLY A 4 8.22 3.19 -9.10
N ASP A 5 6.96 3.54 -8.76
CA ASP A 5 5.83 3.34 -9.65
C ASP A 5 5.88 4.29 -10.87
N VAL A 6 5.26 3.85 -11.95
CA VAL A 6 5.18 4.58 -13.20
C VAL A 6 3.74 5.04 -13.42
N PHE A 7 3.56 6.26 -13.89
CA PHE A 7 2.26 6.81 -14.25
C PHE A 7 2.32 7.64 -15.54
N GLY A 8 1.17 8.03 -16.06
CA GLY A 8 1.08 8.81 -17.30
C GLY A 8 1.24 7.97 -18.57
N LEU A 9 1.09 6.65 -18.47
CA LEU A 9 1.07 5.76 -19.63
C LEU A 9 -0.32 5.81 -20.27
N THR A 10 -0.43 6.49 -21.41
CA THR A 10 -1.67 6.57 -22.17
C THR A 10 -1.38 6.50 -23.68
N PRO A 11 -2.20 5.77 -24.46
CA PRO A 11 -2.13 5.81 -25.91
C PRO A 11 -2.78 7.08 -26.48
N LEU A 12 -3.52 7.82 -25.66
CA LEU A 12 -4.27 9.02 -26.05
C LEU A 12 -3.39 10.28 -25.96
N PRO A 13 -3.72 11.35 -26.70
CA PRO A 13 -3.00 12.62 -26.64
C PRO A 13 -3.27 13.41 -25.35
N ILE A 14 -4.19 12.95 -24.52
CA ILE A 14 -4.57 13.56 -23.25
C ILE A 14 -4.55 12.53 -22.13
N PHE A 15 -4.27 12.99 -20.91
CA PHE A 15 -4.42 12.16 -19.70
C PHE A 15 -5.89 12.12 -19.29
N ASP A 16 -6.35 10.96 -18.89
CA ASP A 16 -7.71 10.70 -18.38
C ASP A 16 -7.83 10.86 -16.86
N CYS A 17 -6.71 11.02 -16.17
CA CYS A 17 -6.65 11.24 -14.73
C CYS A 17 -5.55 12.23 -14.35
N SER A 18 -5.65 12.79 -13.15
CA SER A 18 -4.61 13.59 -12.50
C SER A 18 -3.88 12.76 -11.45
N ALA A 19 -2.60 13.07 -11.25
CA ALA A 19 -1.81 12.52 -10.15
C ALA A 19 -1.44 13.63 -9.17
N GLU A 20 -1.66 13.37 -7.88
CA GLU A 20 -1.33 14.29 -6.79
C GLU A 20 -0.43 13.57 -5.77
N THR A 21 0.61 14.27 -5.29
CA THR A 21 1.50 13.71 -4.29
C THR A 21 0.99 13.99 -2.88
N LEU A 22 0.88 12.97 -2.05
CA LEU A 22 0.48 13.10 -0.64
C LEU A 22 1.63 13.56 0.26
N VAL A 23 2.86 13.39 -0.20
CA VAL A 23 4.09 13.77 0.51
C VAL A 23 5.08 14.40 -0.49
N ALA A 24 6.07 15.13 -0.01
CA ALA A 24 7.14 15.67 -0.84
C ALA A 24 7.83 14.53 -1.62
N SER A 25 7.79 14.61 -2.94
CA SER A 25 8.20 13.53 -3.84
C SER A 25 9.03 14.06 -4.99
N ASN A 26 9.97 13.24 -5.48
CA ASN A 26 10.71 13.51 -6.71
C ASN A 26 10.09 12.72 -7.85
N VAL A 27 9.79 13.37 -8.96
CA VAL A 27 9.26 12.76 -10.17
C VAL A 27 10.26 12.92 -11.29
N ILE A 28 10.56 11.83 -12.00
CA ILE A 28 11.43 11.85 -13.19
C ILE A 28 10.51 11.67 -14.41
N ALA A 29 10.54 12.63 -15.32
CA ALA A 29 9.80 12.56 -16.57
C ALA A 29 10.71 12.05 -17.70
N TYR A 30 10.18 11.12 -18.48
CA TYR A 30 10.80 10.61 -19.71
C TYR A 30 9.92 10.99 -20.90
N ASP A 31 10.52 11.45 -21.98
CA ASP A 31 9.79 11.61 -23.22
C ASP A 31 9.53 10.22 -23.86
N ARG A 32 8.41 10.11 -24.56
CA ARG A 32 7.97 8.85 -25.14
C ARG A 32 8.95 8.28 -26.16
N ALA A 33 9.54 9.12 -27.00
CA ALA A 33 10.48 8.68 -28.02
C ALA A 33 11.76 8.11 -27.39
N SER A 34 12.25 8.71 -26.30
CA SER A 34 13.41 8.18 -25.55
C SER A 34 13.13 6.80 -24.98
N VAL A 35 11.92 6.57 -24.47
CA VAL A 35 11.54 5.25 -23.95
C VAL A 35 11.39 4.23 -25.08
N GLU A 36 10.69 4.58 -26.16
CA GLU A 36 10.45 3.68 -27.30
C GLU A 36 11.74 3.28 -28.04
N ASN A 37 12.74 4.15 -28.07
CA ASN A 37 14.01 3.88 -28.71
C ASN A 37 15.06 3.20 -27.81
N SER A 38 14.74 2.93 -26.55
CA SER A 38 15.65 2.28 -25.59
C SER A 38 15.11 0.91 -25.13
N PRO A 39 15.68 -0.21 -25.62
CA PRO A 39 15.26 -1.53 -25.18
C PRO A 39 15.39 -1.75 -23.67
N GLU A 40 16.39 -1.12 -23.05
CA GLU A 40 16.60 -1.22 -21.59
C GLU A 40 15.50 -0.48 -20.82
N LEU A 41 15.11 0.75 -21.24
CA LEU A 41 14.01 1.47 -20.63
C LEU A 41 12.67 0.76 -20.83
N LEU A 42 12.43 0.21 -22.03
CA LEU A 42 11.23 -0.59 -22.30
C LEU A 42 11.15 -1.83 -21.40
N ARG A 43 12.26 -2.53 -21.22
CA ARG A 43 12.31 -3.71 -20.34
C ARG A 43 12.02 -3.34 -18.88
N ARG A 44 12.60 -2.25 -18.37
CA ARG A 44 12.34 -1.74 -17.02
C ARG A 44 10.90 -1.29 -16.88
N LEU A 45 10.39 -0.53 -17.83
CA LEU A 45 9.00 -0.08 -17.84
C LEU A 45 8.03 -1.27 -17.80
N SER A 46 8.25 -2.27 -18.66
CA SER A 46 7.43 -3.48 -18.68
C SER A 46 7.41 -4.21 -17.33
N ALA A 47 8.56 -4.32 -16.66
CA ALA A 47 8.63 -4.93 -15.34
C ALA A 47 7.84 -4.13 -14.28
N HIS A 48 7.94 -2.80 -14.29
CA HIS A 48 7.18 -1.94 -13.39
C HIS A 48 5.68 -2.01 -13.66
N VAL A 49 5.26 -1.95 -14.91
CA VAL A 49 3.84 -2.06 -15.30
C VAL A 49 3.27 -3.41 -14.86
N HIS A 50 4.04 -4.50 -15.04
CA HIS A 50 3.62 -5.82 -14.57
C HIS A 50 3.45 -5.85 -13.04
N ALA A 51 4.40 -5.31 -12.28
CA ALA A 51 4.29 -5.24 -10.84
C ALA A 51 3.08 -4.41 -10.39
N GLN A 52 2.83 -3.26 -11.02
CA GLN A 52 1.66 -2.43 -10.75
C GLN A 52 0.34 -3.14 -11.09
N LEU A 53 0.30 -3.89 -12.19
CA LEU A 53 -0.88 -4.70 -12.55
C LEU A 53 -1.16 -5.77 -11.50
N CYS A 54 -0.14 -6.46 -11.00
CA CYS A 54 -0.28 -7.40 -9.90
C CYS A 54 -0.82 -6.72 -8.64
N ALA A 55 -0.27 -5.57 -8.25
CA ALA A 55 -0.73 -4.80 -7.09
C ALA A 55 -2.19 -4.34 -7.23
N LEU A 56 -2.61 -3.90 -8.42
CA LEU A 56 -4.00 -3.55 -8.71
C LEU A 56 -4.93 -4.76 -8.62
N HIS A 57 -4.50 -5.92 -9.12
CA HIS A 57 -5.26 -7.16 -9.00
C HIS A 57 -5.49 -7.56 -7.54
N GLU A 58 -4.47 -7.47 -6.74
CA GLU A 58 -4.54 -7.74 -5.31
C GLU A 58 -5.42 -6.75 -4.57
N HIS A 59 -5.34 -5.46 -4.94
CA HIS A 59 -6.24 -4.46 -4.40
C HIS A 59 -7.70 -4.75 -4.75
N ALA A 60 -7.98 -5.19 -5.98
CA ALA A 60 -9.32 -5.62 -6.38
C ALA A 60 -9.81 -6.81 -5.55
N VAL A 61 -8.95 -7.81 -5.31
CA VAL A 61 -9.27 -8.96 -4.42
C VAL A 61 -9.51 -8.48 -2.99
N LEU A 62 -8.70 -7.55 -2.48
CA LEU A 62 -8.89 -6.94 -1.17
C LEU A 62 -10.26 -6.31 -1.04
N LEU A 63 -10.67 -5.50 -2.02
CA LEU A 63 -11.98 -4.82 -2.01
C LEU A 63 -13.16 -5.81 -2.17
N GLY A 64 -12.97 -6.89 -2.92
CA GLY A 64 -14.04 -7.85 -3.21
C GLY A 64 -14.26 -8.92 -2.15
N ARG A 65 -13.20 -9.31 -1.40
CA ARG A 65 -13.24 -10.51 -0.55
C ARG A 65 -12.97 -10.27 0.92
N LYS A 66 -12.33 -9.16 1.31
CA LYS A 66 -11.93 -8.92 2.70
C LYS A 66 -12.96 -8.08 3.45
N SER A 67 -13.17 -8.41 4.72
CA SER A 67 -13.93 -7.58 5.66
C SER A 67 -13.22 -6.25 5.93
N ALA A 68 -13.92 -5.28 6.48
CA ALA A 68 -13.35 -3.97 6.80
C ALA A 68 -12.11 -4.06 7.71
N LEU A 69 -12.13 -4.95 8.71
CA LEU A 69 -11.00 -5.15 9.61
C LEU A 69 -9.79 -5.75 8.86
N GLU A 70 -10.02 -6.74 8.02
CA GLU A 70 -8.97 -7.36 7.19
C GLU A 70 -8.38 -6.38 6.18
N ARG A 71 -9.20 -5.50 5.57
CA ARG A 71 -8.72 -4.44 4.67
C ARG A 71 -7.78 -3.48 5.39
N VAL A 72 -8.18 -2.99 6.56
CA VAL A 72 -7.35 -2.09 7.37
C VAL A 72 -6.08 -2.79 7.86
N ALA A 73 -6.17 -4.05 8.30
CA ALA A 73 -5.01 -4.84 8.70
C ALA A 73 -4.04 -5.05 7.53
N THR A 74 -4.56 -5.36 6.33
CA THR A 74 -3.75 -5.52 5.11
C THR A 74 -3.06 -4.20 4.74
N PHE A 75 -3.77 -3.08 4.79
CA PHE A 75 -3.21 -1.75 4.55
C PHE A 75 -2.05 -1.43 5.50
N VAL A 76 -2.23 -1.64 6.81
CA VAL A 76 -1.17 -1.42 7.79
C VAL A 76 0.03 -2.35 7.54
N MET A 77 -0.22 -3.60 7.15
CA MET A 77 0.84 -4.55 6.79
C MET A 77 1.66 -4.10 5.58
N HIS A 78 1.04 -3.53 4.55
CA HIS A 78 1.76 -2.98 3.39
C HIS A 78 2.67 -1.81 3.76
N CYS A 79 2.33 -1.06 4.81
CA CYS A 79 3.16 0.02 5.30
C CYS A 79 4.31 -0.45 6.22
N VAL A 80 4.38 -1.74 6.59
CA VAL A 80 5.46 -2.26 7.44
C VAL A 80 6.78 -2.31 6.64
N PRO A 81 7.85 -1.63 7.07
CA PRO A 81 9.11 -1.61 6.35
C PRO A 81 9.71 -3.00 6.13
N GLY A 82 10.08 -3.30 4.88
CA GLY A 82 10.70 -4.57 4.49
C GLY A 82 9.76 -5.78 4.50
N ARG A 83 8.44 -5.56 4.53
CA ARG A 83 7.41 -6.61 4.42
C ARG A 83 6.34 -6.30 3.38
N GLY A 84 6.64 -5.44 2.42
CA GLY A 84 5.73 -5.06 1.32
C GLY A 84 5.52 -6.13 0.24
N GLY A 85 5.71 -7.40 0.55
CA GLY A 85 5.49 -8.53 -0.36
C GLY A 85 4.54 -9.58 0.26
N PHE A 86 4.01 -10.46 -0.60
CA PHE A 86 2.97 -11.45 -0.26
C PHE A 86 3.46 -12.63 0.56
N GLU A 87 4.77 -12.80 0.74
CA GLU A 87 5.32 -13.91 1.51
C GLU A 87 5.54 -13.50 2.96
N CYS A 88 4.85 -14.18 3.86
CA CYS A 88 5.12 -14.10 5.28
C CYS A 88 6.49 -14.74 5.55
N ALA A 89 7.51 -13.92 5.76
CA ALA A 89 8.86 -14.40 6.12
C ALA A 89 8.94 -15.03 7.52
N GLY A 90 7.79 -15.20 8.20
CA GLY A 90 7.73 -15.68 9.57
C GLY A 90 8.18 -14.65 10.61
N PRO A 91 8.16 -15.00 11.91
CA PRO A 91 8.65 -14.14 12.98
C PRO A 91 10.16 -13.89 12.85
N ARG A 92 10.58 -12.64 13.10
CA ARG A 92 12.00 -12.28 13.09
C ARG A 92 12.62 -12.60 14.44
N ALA A 93 13.85 -13.11 14.43
CA ALA A 93 14.65 -13.25 15.66
C ALA A 93 14.88 -11.85 16.27
N GLY A 94 14.50 -11.66 17.54
CA GLY A 94 14.65 -10.38 18.24
C GLY A 94 13.35 -9.57 18.42
N GLY A 95 12.21 -10.11 18.01
CA GLY A 95 10.90 -9.49 18.15
C GLY A 95 10.29 -9.10 16.79
N ASP A 96 8.98 -9.14 16.72
CA ASP A 96 8.21 -8.93 15.51
C ASP A 96 7.38 -7.64 15.57
N SER A 97 7.91 -6.61 16.22
CA SER A 97 7.30 -5.28 16.28
C SER A 97 7.79 -4.37 15.18
N ALA A 98 6.94 -3.48 14.70
CA ALA A 98 7.27 -2.50 13.69
C ALA A 98 6.61 -1.15 13.98
N ILE A 99 7.27 -0.06 13.60
CA ILE A 99 6.69 1.28 13.59
C ILE A 99 6.35 1.60 12.14
N VAL A 100 5.09 1.94 11.91
CA VAL A 100 4.51 2.24 10.60
C VAL A 100 4.12 3.70 10.57
N ARG A 101 4.57 4.43 9.56
CA ARG A 101 4.07 5.77 9.23
C ARG A 101 3.05 5.65 8.11
N LEU A 102 1.83 6.09 8.38
CA LEU A 102 0.73 5.88 7.44
C LEU A 102 0.79 6.80 6.21
N GLY A 103 1.33 8.01 6.34
CA GLY A 103 1.43 9.00 5.25
C GLY A 103 0.07 9.43 4.67
N MET A 104 -1.03 8.95 5.23
CA MET A 104 -2.41 9.18 4.80
C MET A 104 -3.29 9.48 6.00
N THR A 105 -4.23 10.39 5.82
CA THR A 105 -5.30 10.65 6.80
C THR A 105 -6.28 9.47 6.88
N ARG A 106 -7.10 9.43 7.91
CA ARG A 106 -8.15 8.40 8.03
C ARG A 106 -9.18 8.46 6.90
N GLN A 107 -9.43 9.64 6.36
CA GLN A 107 -10.33 9.81 5.22
C GLN A 107 -9.71 9.22 3.95
N GLU A 108 -8.46 9.55 3.64
CA GLU A 108 -7.75 9.00 2.47
C GLU A 108 -7.62 7.47 2.55
N ILE A 109 -7.39 6.92 3.75
CA ILE A 109 -7.40 5.46 3.96
C ILE A 109 -8.79 4.89 3.69
N ALA A 110 -9.85 5.58 4.11
CA ALA A 110 -11.23 5.15 3.88
C ALA A 110 -11.53 5.12 2.38
N ASP A 111 -11.17 6.18 1.66
CA ASP A 111 -11.36 6.29 0.22
C ASP A 111 -10.58 5.20 -0.53
N TYR A 112 -9.32 4.97 -0.15
CA TYR A 112 -8.47 3.92 -0.72
C TYR A 112 -9.01 2.50 -0.50
N LEU A 113 -9.60 2.23 0.68
CA LEU A 113 -10.10 0.91 1.05
C LEU A 113 -11.58 0.68 0.69
N GLY A 114 -12.25 1.68 0.08
CA GLY A 114 -13.68 1.62 -0.21
C GLY A 114 -14.52 1.47 1.06
N LEU A 115 -14.17 2.22 2.11
CA LEU A 115 -14.83 2.21 3.42
C LEU A 115 -15.27 3.62 3.81
N THR A 116 -16.07 3.74 4.87
CA THR A 116 -16.34 5.04 5.49
C THR A 116 -15.27 5.38 6.53
N LEU A 117 -15.05 6.66 6.77
CA LEU A 117 -14.18 7.17 7.85
C LEU A 117 -14.46 6.51 9.21
N GLU A 118 -15.76 6.38 9.54
CA GLU A 118 -16.18 5.71 10.78
C GLU A 118 -15.74 4.25 10.82
N THR A 119 -15.92 3.52 9.71
CA THR A 119 -15.55 2.10 9.62
C THR A 119 -14.04 1.92 9.79
N VAL A 120 -13.23 2.77 9.15
CA VAL A 120 -11.78 2.78 9.34
C VAL A 120 -11.42 3.07 10.79
N SER A 121 -12.01 4.09 11.39
CA SER A 121 -11.77 4.47 12.79
C SER A 121 -12.14 3.35 13.77
N ARG A 122 -13.25 2.64 13.52
CA ARG A 122 -13.65 1.46 14.31
C ARG A 122 -12.67 0.31 14.14
N ALA A 123 -12.20 0.05 12.93
CA ALA A 123 -11.21 -1.01 12.67
C ALA A 123 -9.87 -0.73 13.39
N PHE A 124 -9.36 0.50 13.34
CA PHE A 124 -8.17 0.88 14.12
C PHE A 124 -8.39 0.74 15.62
N SER A 125 -9.54 1.14 16.13
CA SER A 125 -9.90 1.00 17.54
C SER A 125 -9.96 -0.48 17.96
N GLU A 126 -10.47 -1.34 17.09
CA GLU A 126 -10.55 -2.78 17.32
C GLU A 126 -9.15 -3.42 17.33
N LEU A 127 -8.28 -3.07 16.38
CA LEU A 127 -6.89 -3.54 16.37
C LEU A 127 -6.14 -3.13 17.65
N ARG A 128 -6.37 -1.89 18.11
CA ARG A 128 -5.83 -1.39 19.38
C ARG A 128 -6.39 -2.16 20.58
N ARG A 129 -7.71 -2.39 20.62
CA ARG A 129 -8.37 -3.15 21.69
C ARG A 129 -7.84 -4.58 21.79
N ARG A 130 -7.51 -5.19 20.64
CA ARG A 130 -6.89 -6.53 20.58
C ARG A 130 -5.40 -6.53 20.96
N GLY A 131 -4.82 -5.38 21.25
CA GLY A 131 -3.41 -5.25 21.61
C GLY A 131 -2.45 -5.55 20.44
N ILE A 132 -2.93 -5.44 19.19
CA ILE A 132 -2.13 -5.72 17.99
C ILE A 132 -1.35 -4.47 17.58
N ILE A 133 -1.97 -3.30 17.77
CA ILE A 133 -1.34 -2.01 17.49
C ILE A 133 -1.45 -1.07 18.70
N ALA A 134 -0.53 -0.10 18.77
CA ALA A 134 -0.69 1.15 19.49
C ALA A 134 -0.65 2.32 18.52
N ILE A 135 -1.38 3.39 18.83
CA ILE A 135 -1.38 4.63 18.06
C ILE A 135 -0.67 5.67 18.92
N ASP A 136 0.58 5.94 18.60
CA ASP A 136 1.41 6.88 19.37
C ASP A 136 1.14 8.33 18.94
N LYS A 137 0.90 8.55 17.62
CA LYS A 137 0.48 9.81 17.00
C LYS A 137 -0.51 9.48 15.87
N GLN A 138 -1.23 10.49 15.36
CA GLN A 138 -2.22 10.27 14.29
C GLN A 138 -1.66 9.54 13.07
N GLU A 139 -0.40 9.75 12.75
CA GLU A 139 0.29 9.20 11.57
C GLU A 139 1.23 8.04 11.90
N GLU A 140 1.47 7.74 13.18
CA GLU A 140 2.43 6.73 13.61
C GLU A 140 1.72 5.62 14.37
N VAL A 141 1.78 4.43 13.82
CA VAL A 141 1.18 3.21 14.36
C VAL A 141 2.29 2.23 14.70
N ARG A 142 2.33 1.81 15.95
CA ARG A 142 3.21 0.73 16.39
C ARG A 142 2.46 -0.59 16.27
N VAL A 143 2.96 -1.50 15.46
CA VAL A 143 2.51 -2.88 15.39
C VAL A 143 3.31 -3.69 16.40
N HIS A 144 2.64 -4.26 17.41
CA HIS A 144 3.29 -5.02 18.47
C HIS A 144 3.72 -6.42 18.02
N ASP A 145 2.93 -7.03 17.14
CA ASP A 145 3.14 -8.38 16.65
C ASP A 145 2.71 -8.42 15.17
N VAL A 146 3.70 -8.38 14.30
CA VAL A 146 3.49 -8.36 12.84
C VAL A 146 2.93 -9.70 12.35
N CYS A 147 3.33 -10.83 12.94
CA CYS A 147 2.79 -12.14 12.58
C CYS A 147 1.30 -12.25 12.92
N ARG A 148 0.90 -11.79 14.11
CA ARG A 148 -0.50 -11.75 14.50
C ARG A 148 -1.33 -10.81 13.63
N MET A 149 -0.75 -9.67 13.23
CA MET A 149 -1.36 -8.78 12.25
C MET A 149 -1.52 -9.48 10.90
N CYS A 150 -0.49 -10.18 10.43
CA CYS A 150 -0.52 -10.93 9.17
C CYS A 150 -1.64 -11.98 9.16
N GLN A 151 -1.84 -12.72 10.24
CA GLN A 151 -2.94 -13.69 10.38
C GLN A 151 -4.32 -13.03 10.19
N LEU A 152 -4.48 -11.77 10.62
CA LEU A 152 -5.73 -11.02 10.43
C LEU A 152 -5.94 -10.53 8.99
N THR A 153 -4.93 -10.57 8.15
CA THR A 153 -5.10 -10.16 6.75
C THR A 153 -5.83 -11.19 5.90
N GLY A 154 -6.06 -12.40 6.43
CA GLY A 154 -6.65 -13.51 5.66
C GLY A 154 -5.73 -14.04 4.57
N ALA A 155 -4.42 -13.80 4.67
CA ALA A 155 -3.41 -14.22 3.69
C ALA A 155 -2.84 -15.64 3.98
N HIS A 156 -3.46 -16.38 4.91
CA HIS A 156 -3.09 -17.75 5.27
C HIS A 156 -4.22 -18.72 5.00
#